data_d2dcbabf874aed5f685113bf33a7b37b
#
_entry.id   d2dcbabf874aed5f685113bf33a7b37b
#
_cell.length_a   1.000
_cell.length_b   1.000
_cell.length_c   1.000
_cell.angle_alpha   90.00
_cell.angle_beta   90.00
_cell.angle_gamma   90.00
#
_symmetry.space_group_name_H-M   'P 1'
#
loop_
_entity.id
_entity.type
_entity.pdbx_description
1 polymer ?
#
loop_
_entity_poly.entity_id
_entity_poly.type
_entity_poly.pdbx_seq_one_letter_code
_entity_poly.pdbx_strand_id
1 'polypeptide(L)'
;MPPPDPRFRCASPCAVRGIRRASGYAERIVRNDDRLNGGPDAQPALAVITVTYSPGEHLAALVASLERATARRVRLVCADNGSTDGAPQAAARAHEHVEFFPTGGNIGYGAAINAAVRHLEPLRASGEIDPDAFLIVNPDVEFRPGSLDELLRCLDGAPRAGAVGPRIEEADGSAYPSARRVPGLTVGIGHALLYDVWPTNPFTTVYKAGSAMDVQREAGWLSGACLLVRWEAFAAIGGFDERYFMYLEDIDLGDRLTRAGWLNVYCPSSIILHDQGHVADKFSLVTVPAHHASAYRFQRDRHPAWWQAPVRWALWAGLKLRSVMQTRAKAHATRHTEAK
;
A
#
# COMPACT_ATOMS: atom_id res chain seq x y z
N MET A 1 4.61 9.44 -62.89
CA MET A 1 4.12 8.62 -61.78
C MET A 1 3.58 7.31 -62.32
N PRO A 2 4.20 6.17 -62.11
CA PRO A 2 3.65 4.86 -62.45
C PRO A 2 2.68 4.37 -61.38
N PRO A 3 1.70 3.52 -61.75
CA PRO A 3 0.67 3.00 -60.81
C PRO A 3 1.20 1.93 -59.89
N PRO A 4 0.55 1.69 -58.72
CA PRO A 4 1.05 0.75 -57.69
C PRO A 4 0.83 -0.71 -58.07
N ASP A 5 1.78 -1.55 -57.64
CA ASP A 5 1.86 -3.01 -57.83
C ASP A 5 0.78 -3.74 -57.04
N PRO A 6 0.00 -4.70 -57.67
CA PRO A 6 -1.15 -5.36 -57.02
C PRO A 6 -0.81 -6.64 -56.20
N ARG A 7 0.39 -6.80 -55.64
CA ARG A 7 0.85 -8.05 -55.02
C ARG A 7 0.91 -8.08 -53.50
N PHE A 8 0.19 -7.23 -52.77
CA PHE A 8 -0.01 -7.41 -51.32
C PHE A 8 -1.49 -7.70 -51.01
N ARG A 9 -1.89 -8.97 -51.17
CA ARG A 9 -3.10 -9.48 -50.53
C ARG A 9 -2.79 -9.77 -49.06
N CYS A 10 -3.38 -8.98 -48.19
CA CYS A 10 -3.40 -9.19 -46.75
C CYS A 10 -4.20 -10.45 -46.44
N ALA A 11 -3.61 -11.35 -45.70
CA ALA A 11 -4.24 -12.57 -45.17
C ALA A 11 -5.27 -12.24 -44.07
N SER A 12 -6.25 -13.13 -44.00
CA SER A 12 -7.44 -13.24 -43.17
C SER A 12 -7.46 -12.58 -41.76
N PRO A 13 -8.65 -12.16 -41.31
CA PRO A 13 -8.85 -11.56 -40.02
C PRO A 13 -8.78 -12.60 -38.90
N CYS A 14 -7.87 -12.38 -37.97
CA CYS A 14 -7.89 -13.03 -36.64
C CYS A 14 -9.21 -12.66 -35.96
N ALA A 15 -10.01 -13.64 -35.65
CA ALA A 15 -11.23 -13.53 -34.85
C ALA A 15 -10.84 -13.03 -33.44
N VAL A 16 -11.04 -11.77 -33.17
CA VAL A 16 -11.01 -11.21 -31.82
C VAL A 16 -12.24 -11.75 -31.10
N ARG A 17 -12.03 -12.69 -30.19
CA ARG A 17 -13.07 -13.15 -29.25
C ARG A 17 -13.58 -11.94 -28.49
N GLY A 18 -14.86 -11.64 -28.64
CA GLY A 18 -15.57 -10.52 -28.06
C GLY A 18 -15.37 -10.44 -26.55
N ILE A 19 -14.85 -9.33 -26.12
CA ILE A 19 -14.73 -8.95 -24.71
C ILE A 19 -16.16 -8.64 -24.22
N ARG A 20 -16.72 -9.50 -23.38
CA ARG A 20 -17.91 -9.23 -22.57
C ARG A 20 -17.53 -8.22 -21.47
N ARG A 21 -17.28 -6.96 -21.83
CA ARG A 21 -16.92 -5.89 -20.86
C ARG A 21 -17.82 -4.65 -20.87
N ALA A 22 -18.82 -4.58 -21.75
CA ALA A 22 -19.69 -3.40 -21.82
C ALA A 22 -20.83 -3.39 -20.80
N SER A 23 -21.30 -4.55 -20.30
CA SER A 23 -22.42 -4.64 -19.36
C SER A 23 -22.08 -4.13 -17.97
N GLY A 24 -20.88 -4.45 -17.43
CA GLY A 24 -20.49 -4.04 -16.08
C GLY A 24 -20.20 -2.54 -15.91
N TYR A 25 -19.94 -1.81 -17.00
CA TYR A 25 -19.65 -0.37 -16.94
C TYR A 25 -20.94 0.46 -16.81
N ALA A 26 -21.99 0.10 -17.56
CA ALA A 26 -23.28 0.76 -17.46
C ALA A 26 -23.97 0.52 -16.12
N GLU A 27 -23.90 -0.71 -15.59
CA GLU A 27 -24.42 -1.03 -14.25
C GLU A 27 -23.66 -0.31 -13.13
N ARG A 28 -22.38 -0.01 -13.32
CA ARG A 28 -21.55 0.72 -12.36
C ARG A 28 -21.90 2.21 -12.30
N ILE A 29 -22.24 2.83 -13.44
CA ILE A 29 -22.70 4.23 -13.49
C ILE A 29 -24.03 4.39 -12.79
N VAL A 30 -24.99 3.48 -13.00
CA VAL A 30 -26.30 3.49 -12.33
C VAL A 30 -26.16 3.32 -10.81
N ARG A 31 -25.29 2.42 -10.33
CA ARG A 31 -25.03 2.25 -8.89
C ARG A 31 -24.37 3.48 -8.24
N ASN A 32 -23.59 4.25 -9.01
CA ASN A 32 -22.94 5.46 -8.49
C ASN A 32 -23.93 6.61 -8.29
N ASP A 33 -24.93 6.73 -9.16
CA ASP A 33 -26.00 7.76 -9.01
C ASP A 33 -26.90 7.50 -7.78
N ASP A 34 -27.19 6.23 -7.48
CA ASP A 34 -27.96 5.86 -6.28
C ASP A 34 -27.20 6.14 -4.99
N ARG A 35 -25.87 6.12 -5.00
CA ARG A 35 -25.01 6.43 -3.85
C ARG A 35 -25.02 7.92 -3.47
N LEU A 36 -25.17 8.80 -4.43
CA LEU A 36 -25.19 10.25 -4.20
C LEU A 36 -26.53 10.72 -3.61
N ASN A 37 -27.58 9.90 -3.71
CA ASN A 37 -28.96 10.23 -3.27
C ASN A 37 -29.36 9.59 -1.92
N GLY A 38 -28.57 8.65 -1.38
CA GLY A 38 -28.77 8.08 -0.06
C GLY A 38 -28.07 8.91 1.03
N GLY A 39 -28.76 9.24 2.12
CA GLY A 39 -28.10 9.82 3.29
C GLY A 39 -26.97 8.91 3.84
N PRO A 40 -26.04 9.43 4.67
CA PRO A 40 -24.87 8.70 5.16
C PRO A 40 -25.22 7.37 5.86
N ASP A 41 -26.42 7.25 6.44
CA ASP A 41 -26.89 6.03 7.12
C ASP A 41 -27.44 4.95 6.17
N ALA A 42 -27.72 5.29 4.91
CA ALA A 42 -28.26 4.36 3.92
C ALA A 42 -27.15 3.60 3.15
N GLN A 43 -25.90 4.06 3.26
CA GLN A 43 -24.78 3.43 2.57
C GLN A 43 -24.17 2.29 3.42
N PRO A 44 -23.71 1.19 2.77
CA PRO A 44 -22.89 0.17 3.45
C PRO A 44 -21.68 0.80 4.13
N ALA A 45 -21.27 0.27 5.28
CA ALA A 45 -20.10 0.77 6.01
C ALA A 45 -18.81 0.58 5.18
N LEU A 46 -17.91 1.56 5.19
CA LEU A 46 -16.59 1.37 4.61
C LEU A 46 -15.75 0.47 5.52
N ALA A 47 -15.25 -0.64 4.98
CA ALA A 47 -14.30 -1.48 5.70
C ALA A 47 -12.95 -0.76 5.80
N VAL A 48 -12.41 -0.71 7.01
CA VAL A 48 -11.08 -0.16 7.32
C VAL A 48 -10.28 -1.27 7.99
N ILE A 49 -9.09 -1.55 7.49
CA ILE A 49 -8.19 -2.58 8.03
C ILE A 49 -6.94 -1.90 8.57
N THR A 50 -6.63 -2.13 9.84
CA THR A 50 -5.36 -1.73 10.44
C THR A 50 -4.64 -2.95 11.01
N VAL A 51 -3.33 -3.06 10.73
CA VAL A 51 -2.50 -4.12 11.32
C VAL A 51 -1.94 -3.62 12.63
N THR A 52 -2.21 -4.33 13.72
CA THR A 52 -1.76 -3.95 15.05
C THR A 52 -0.67 -4.89 15.58
N TYR A 53 0.34 -4.29 16.21
CA TYR A 53 1.40 -4.98 16.97
C TYR A 53 1.86 -4.07 18.10
N SER A 54 1.13 -4.08 19.20
CA SER A 54 1.29 -3.20 20.37
C SER A 54 1.31 -1.71 20.00
N PRO A 55 0.21 -1.18 19.38
CA PRO A 55 0.15 0.18 18.86
C PRO A 55 0.07 1.27 19.94
N GLY A 56 -0.20 0.91 21.20
CA GLY A 56 -0.34 1.87 22.28
C GLY A 56 -1.46 2.89 22.04
N GLU A 57 -1.17 4.15 22.36
CA GLU A 57 -2.12 5.28 22.24
C GLU A 57 -2.43 5.67 20.78
N HIS A 58 -1.57 5.31 19.84
CA HIS A 58 -1.77 5.63 18.42
C HIS A 58 -3.07 5.06 17.87
N LEU A 59 -3.45 3.84 18.30
CA LEU A 59 -4.71 3.24 17.86
C LEU A 59 -5.93 4.08 18.29
N ALA A 60 -5.91 4.65 19.48
CA ALA A 60 -6.99 5.51 19.95
C ALA A 60 -7.06 6.82 19.14
N ALA A 61 -5.91 7.39 18.77
CA ALA A 61 -5.83 8.56 17.91
C ALA A 61 -6.36 8.27 16.50
N LEU A 62 -6.01 7.12 15.91
CA LEU A 62 -6.57 6.65 14.64
C LEU A 62 -8.10 6.57 14.72
N VAL A 63 -8.66 5.86 15.71
CA VAL A 63 -10.12 5.69 15.87
C VAL A 63 -10.82 7.05 15.98
N ALA A 64 -10.33 7.94 16.84
CA ALA A 64 -10.91 9.27 17.02
C ALA A 64 -10.79 10.15 15.77
N SER A 65 -9.74 9.97 14.95
CA SER A 65 -9.57 10.73 13.71
C SER A 65 -10.48 10.22 12.60
N LEU A 66 -10.78 8.93 12.53
CA LEU A 66 -11.69 8.33 11.55
C LEU A 66 -13.09 8.91 11.63
N GLU A 67 -13.60 9.19 12.83
CA GLU A 67 -14.92 9.80 13.04
C GLU A 67 -15.06 11.18 12.39
N ARG A 68 -13.95 11.90 12.21
CA ARG A 68 -13.92 13.23 11.56
C ARG A 68 -13.51 13.16 10.09
N ALA A 69 -12.93 12.04 9.66
CA ALA A 69 -12.40 11.87 8.31
C ALA A 69 -13.49 11.67 7.25
N THR A 70 -14.65 11.16 7.65
CA THR A 70 -15.79 10.87 6.77
C THR A 70 -17.12 10.94 7.53
N ALA A 71 -18.18 11.30 6.82
CA ALA A 71 -19.55 11.18 7.31
C ALA A 71 -20.11 9.74 7.16
N ARG A 72 -19.43 8.87 6.41
CA ARG A 72 -19.87 7.48 6.22
C ARG A 72 -19.62 6.64 7.47
N ARG A 73 -20.49 5.64 7.68
CA ARG A 73 -20.20 4.59 8.65
C ARG A 73 -18.93 3.84 8.26
N VAL A 74 -18.09 3.55 9.24
CA VAL A 74 -16.89 2.73 9.07
C VAL A 74 -16.99 1.46 9.91
N ARG A 75 -16.33 0.39 9.46
CA ARG A 75 -16.07 -0.81 10.23
C ARG A 75 -14.57 -1.02 10.27
N LEU A 76 -13.95 -0.75 11.40
CA LEU A 76 -12.51 -0.89 11.60
C LEU A 76 -12.19 -2.30 12.11
N VAL A 77 -11.36 -3.03 11.39
CA VAL A 77 -10.81 -4.33 11.78
C VAL A 77 -9.35 -4.16 12.19
N CYS A 78 -9.06 -4.42 13.46
CA CYS A 78 -7.71 -4.51 13.99
C CYS A 78 -7.17 -5.92 13.74
N ALA A 79 -6.46 -6.12 12.61
CA ALA A 79 -5.77 -7.37 12.29
C ALA A 79 -4.53 -7.51 13.19
N ASP A 80 -4.70 -8.17 14.32
CA ASP A 80 -3.72 -8.16 15.41
C ASP A 80 -2.66 -9.24 15.26
N ASN A 81 -1.43 -8.81 15.07
CA ASN A 81 -0.25 -9.66 14.95
C ASN A 81 0.38 -10.06 16.30
N GLY A 82 -0.39 -10.04 17.38
CA GLY A 82 0.05 -10.46 18.70
C GLY A 82 0.45 -9.29 19.60
N SER A 83 -0.39 -8.26 19.68
CA SER A 83 -0.23 -7.15 20.63
C SER A 83 -0.24 -7.63 22.07
N THR A 84 0.65 -7.05 22.88
CA THR A 84 0.79 -7.37 24.32
C THR A 84 0.35 -6.21 25.21
N ASP A 85 0.03 -5.04 24.64
CA ASP A 85 -0.38 -3.83 25.35
C ASP A 85 -1.90 -3.75 25.63
N GLY A 86 -2.69 -4.65 25.05
CA GLY A 86 -4.14 -4.69 25.21
C GLY A 86 -4.90 -3.57 24.48
N ALA A 87 -4.23 -2.72 23.73
CA ALA A 87 -4.84 -1.58 23.02
C ALA A 87 -5.91 -2.01 22.00
N PRO A 88 -5.70 -3.02 21.12
CA PRO A 88 -6.72 -3.44 20.15
C PRO A 88 -7.99 -3.98 20.81
N GLN A 89 -7.84 -4.76 21.90
CA GLN A 89 -8.98 -5.29 22.66
C GLN A 89 -9.74 -4.17 23.40
N ALA A 90 -9.01 -3.17 23.91
CA ALA A 90 -9.63 -2.03 24.57
C ALA A 90 -10.44 -1.17 23.57
N ALA A 91 -9.89 -0.92 22.38
CA ALA A 91 -10.59 -0.21 21.31
C ALA A 91 -11.88 -0.94 20.88
N ALA A 92 -11.82 -2.27 20.69
CA ALA A 92 -13.00 -3.07 20.34
C ALA A 92 -14.08 -3.10 21.42
N ARG A 93 -13.71 -2.98 22.70
CA ARG A 93 -14.69 -2.87 23.81
C ARG A 93 -15.32 -1.47 23.92
N ALA A 94 -14.57 -0.44 23.52
CA ALA A 94 -15.02 0.96 23.65
C ALA A 94 -15.88 1.43 22.46
N HIS A 95 -15.72 0.83 21.29
CA HIS A 95 -16.32 1.28 20.04
C HIS A 95 -16.98 0.11 19.29
N GLU A 96 -18.28 0.13 19.08
CA GLU A 96 -19.04 -0.95 18.39
C GLU A 96 -18.59 -1.17 16.93
N HIS A 97 -18.07 -0.15 16.29
CA HIS A 97 -17.56 -0.22 14.91
C HIS A 97 -16.12 -0.73 14.80
N VAL A 98 -15.46 -1.03 15.91
CA VAL A 98 -14.10 -1.57 15.99
C VAL A 98 -14.14 -3.05 16.32
N GLU A 99 -13.50 -3.86 15.50
CA GLU A 99 -13.40 -5.31 15.65
C GLU A 99 -11.96 -5.72 15.95
N PHE A 100 -11.77 -6.53 16.97
CA PHE A 100 -10.50 -7.20 17.24
C PHE A 100 -10.44 -8.54 16.51
N PHE A 101 -9.51 -8.66 15.54
CA PHE A 101 -9.31 -9.86 14.74
C PHE A 101 -7.88 -10.40 14.92
N PRO A 102 -7.67 -11.45 15.76
CA PRO A 102 -6.34 -12.02 15.96
C PRO A 102 -5.91 -12.85 14.76
N THR A 103 -4.70 -12.57 14.24
CA THR A 103 -4.11 -13.30 13.10
C THR A 103 -3.43 -14.60 13.51
N GLY A 104 -3.32 -14.88 14.81
CA GLY A 104 -2.67 -16.06 15.37
C GLY A 104 -1.18 -15.88 15.65
N GLY A 105 -0.63 -14.68 15.48
CA GLY A 105 0.77 -14.31 15.72
C GLY A 105 1.27 -13.27 14.73
N ASN A 106 2.55 -12.91 14.80
CA ASN A 106 3.13 -11.94 13.87
C ASN A 106 3.43 -12.61 12.51
N ILE A 107 2.45 -12.58 11.62
CA ILE A 107 2.52 -13.16 10.27
C ILE A 107 3.02 -12.17 9.20
N GLY A 108 3.36 -10.94 9.60
CA GLY A 108 3.76 -9.85 8.70
C GLY A 108 2.59 -8.97 8.25
N TYR A 109 2.93 -7.82 7.63
CA TYR A 109 1.95 -6.77 7.32
C TYR A 109 0.96 -7.20 6.25
N GLY A 110 1.45 -7.59 5.07
CA GLY A 110 0.59 -7.96 3.93
C GLY A 110 -0.24 -9.21 4.19
N ALA A 111 0.31 -10.20 4.91
CA ALA A 111 -0.41 -11.42 5.28
C ALA A 111 -1.56 -11.13 6.27
N ALA A 112 -1.35 -10.22 7.22
CA ALA A 112 -2.40 -9.79 8.15
C ALA A 112 -3.55 -9.08 7.43
N ILE A 113 -3.25 -8.20 6.47
CA ILE A 113 -4.27 -7.55 5.62
C ILE A 113 -5.03 -8.59 4.80
N ASN A 114 -4.34 -9.53 4.15
CA ASN A 114 -4.98 -10.60 3.39
C ASN A 114 -5.92 -11.45 4.28
N ALA A 115 -5.52 -11.73 5.51
CA ALA A 115 -6.36 -12.45 6.47
C ALA A 115 -7.63 -11.65 6.83
N ALA A 116 -7.49 -10.35 7.10
CA ALA A 116 -8.63 -9.47 7.37
C ALA A 116 -9.56 -9.31 6.15
N VAL A 117 -9.01 -9.23 4.94
CA VAL A 117 -9.78 -9.20 3.69
C VAL A 117 -10.63 -10.47 3.54
N ARG A 118 -10.03 -11.65 3.77
CA ARG A 118 -10.78 -12.92 3.76
C ARG A 118 -11.88 -12.97 4.83
N HIS A 119 -11.60 -12.43 6.02
CA HIS A 119 -12.57 -12.33 7.12
C HIS A 119 -13.76 -11.41 6.76
N LEU A 120 -13.53 -10.35 6.02
CA LEU A 120 -14.54 -9.37 5.61
C LEU A 120 -15.38 -9.80 4.40
N GLU A 121 -14.95 -10.79 3.62
CA GLU A 121 -15.64 -11.20 2.39
C GLU A 121 -17.11 -11.62 2.58
N PRO A 122 -17.51 -12.33 3.67
CA PRO A 122 -18.93 -12.60 3.95
C PRO A 122 -19.76 -11.32 4.14
N LEU A 123 -19.23 -10.31 4.83
CA LEU A 123 -19.90 -9.03 5.07
C LEU A 123 -20.01 -8.20 3.78
N ARG A 124 -19.01 -8.30 2.91
CA ARG A 124 -19.07 -7.71 1.58
C ARG A 124 -20.15 -8.38 0.73
N ALA A 125 -20.22 -9.70 0.75
CA ALA A 125 -21.21 -10.48 0.00
C ALA A 125 -22.65 -10.23 0.47
N SER A 126 -22.85 -9.98 1.78
CA SER A 126 -24.18 -9.62 2.33
C SER A 126 -24.56 -8.17 2.07
N GLY A 127 -23.62 -7.30 1.66
CA GLY A 127 -23.85 -5.86 1.46
C GLY A 127 -23.79 -5.04 2.75
N GLU A 128 -23.32 -5.61 3.86
CA GLU A 128 -23.10 -4.87 5.12
C GLU A 128 -21.96 -3.87 5.02
N ILE A 129 -20.94 -4.18 4.21
CA ILE A 129 -19.83 -3.27 3.91
C ILE A 129 -19.80 -2.91 2.43
N ASP A 130 -19.06 -1.82 2.13
CA ASP A 130 -18.91 -1.30 0.76
C ASP A 130 -18.38 -2.40 -0.18
N PRO A 131 -19.11 -2.74 -1.26
CA PRO A 131 -18.71 -3.81 -2.17
C PRO A 131 -17.58 -3.40 -3.13
N ASP A 132 -17.28 -2.11 -3.27
CA ASP A 132 -16.35 -1.61 -4.27
C ASP A 132 -14.96 -1.30 -3.71
N ALA A 133 -14.87 -0.84 -2.45
CA ALA A 133 -13.60 -0.41 -1.88
C ALA A 133 -13.47 -0.71 -0.38
N PHE A 134 -12.22 -0.76 0.09
CA PHE A 134 -11.85 -0.83 1.49
C PHE A 134 -10.58 -0.01 1.72
N LEU A 135 -10.38 0.44 2.95
CA LEU A 135 -9.23 1.21 3.37
C LEU A 135 -8.24 0.32 4.13
N ILE A 136 -6.96 0.44 3.80
CA ILE A 136 -5.83 -0.08 4.57
C ILE A 136 -5.16 1.12 5.23
N VAL A 137 -4.89 1.06 6.53
CA VAL A 137 -4.28 2.17 7.25
C VAL A 137 -3.41 1.68 8.40
N ASN A 138 -2.26 2.32 8.60
CA ASN A 138 -1.41 2.05 9.76
C ASN A 138 -2.04 2.56 11.05
N PRO A 139 -1.79 1.94 12.20
CA PRO A 139 -2.38 2.34 13.48
C PRO A 139 -1.86 3.68 14.03
N ASP A 140 -0.77 4.22 13.49
CA ASP A 140 -0.14 5.50 13.82
C ASP A 140 -0.46 6.64 12.83
N VAL A 141 -1.54 6.47 12.07
CA VAL A 141 -2.09 7.50 11.16
C VAL A 141 -3.20 8.28 11.85
N GLU A 142 -3.18 9.60 11.67
CA GLU A 142 -4.28 10.49 12.01
C GLU A 142 -4.83 11.17 10.77
N PHE A 143 -6.14 11.08 10.58
CA PHE A 143 -6.83 11.70 9.44
C PHE A 143 -7.14 13.18 9.73
N ARG A 144 -6.92 14.04 8.75
CA ARG A 144 -7.51 15.38 8.75
C ARG A 144 -9.02 15.28 8.48
N PRO A 145 -9.84 16.23 8.99
CA PRO A 145 -11.28 16.24 8.73
C PRO A 145 -11.61 16.17 7.23
N GLY A 146 -12.52 15.26 6.84
CA GLY A 146 -12.96 15.08 5.46
C GLY A 146 -11.97 14.39 4.53
N SER A 147 -10.77 13.99 5.00
CA SER A 147 -9.73 13.43 4.13
C SER A 147 -10.10 12.06 3.55
N LEU A 148 -10.90 11.27 4.24
CA LEU A 148 -11.37 9.99 3.71
C LEU A 148 -12.44 10.18 2.63
N ASP A 149 -13.28 11.21 2.75
CA ASP A 149 -14.23 11.57 1.69
C ASP A 149 -13.51 12.05 0.43
N GLU A 150 -12.34 12.71 0.57
CA GLU A 150 -11.48 13.07 -0.56
C GLU A 150 -10.92 11.84 -1.28
N LEU A 151 -10.45 10.82 -0.53
CA LEU A 151 -9.99 9.56 -1.13
C LEU A 151 -11.11 8.86 -1.90
N LEU A 152 -12.31 8.80 -1.33
CA LEU A 152 -13.47 8.19 -1.98
C LEU A 152 -13.83 8.94 -3.27
N ARG A 153 -13.89 10.28 -3.24
CA ARG A 153 -14.13 11.10 -4.45
C ARG A 153 -13.05 10.89 -5.52
N CYS A 154 -11.79 10.80 -5.11
CA CYS A 154 -10.70 10.53 -6.02
C CYS A 154 -10.82 9.14 -6.68
N LEU A 155 -11.19 8.12 -5.90
CA LEU A 155 -11.41 6.78 -6.40
C LEU A 155 -12.58 6.73 -7.40
N ASP A 156 -13.69 7.41 -7.08
CA ASP A 156 -14.89 7.48 -7.93
C ASP A 156 -14.60 8.22 -9.24
N GLY A 157 -13.84 9.31 -9.18
CA GLY A 157 -13.40 10.08 -10.34
C GLY A 157 -12.38 9.36 -11.22
N ALA A 158 -11.82 8.24 -10.77
CA ALA A 158 -10.80 7.48 -11.49
C ALA A 158 -11.20 5.99 -11.64
N PRO A 159 -12.06 5.63 -12.60
CA PRO A 159 -12.59 4.25 -12.73
C PRO A 159 -11.52 3.17 -12.91
N ARG A 160 -10.33 3.54 -13.41
CA ARG A 160 -9.18 2.65 -13.55
C ARG A 160 -8.26 2.62 -12.34
N ALA A 161 -8.51 3.44 -11.31
CA ALA A 161 -7.72 3.40 -10.09
C ALA A 161 -7.99 2.08 -9.35
N GLY A 162 -6.96 1.29 -9.14
CA GLY A 162 -6.98 0.11 -8.28
C GLY A 162 -6.68 0.48 -6.82
N ALA A 163 -5.86 1.51 -6.63
CA ALA A 163 -5.54 2.07 -5.33
C ALA A 163 -5.41 3.60 -5.40
N VAL A 164 -5.83 4.28 -4.33
CA VAL A 164 -5.66 5.72 -4.13
C VAL A 164 -4.97 5.95 -2.79
N GLY A 165 -3.96 6.84 -2.76
CA GLY A 165 -3.23 7.18 -1.54
C GLY A 165 -3.21 8.68 -1.27
N PRO A 166 -3.24 9.10 0.00
CA PRO A 166 -3.28 10.50 0.41
C PRO A 166 -1.91 11.18 0.36
N ARG A 167 -1.92 12.49 0.53
CA ARG A 167 -0.77 13.25 1.00
C ARG A 167 -0.51 12.87 2.46
N ILE A 168 0.71 12.44 2.73
CA ILE A 168 1.18 12.17 4.08
C ILE A 168 1.99 13.37 4.55
N GLU A 169 1.62 13.96 5.67
CA GLU A 169 2.38 15.01 6.35
C GLU A 169 3.14 14.43 7.53
N GLU A 170 4.38 14.84 7.69
CA GLU A 170 5.19 14.57 8.87
C GLU A 170 4.87 15.57 9.98
N ALA A 171 5.35 15.32 11.20
CA ALA A 171 5.08 16.18 12.36
C ALA A 171 5.55 17.63 12.18
N ASP A 172 6.57 17.87 11.35
CA ASP A 172 7.08 19.20 11.00
C ASP A 172 6.29 19.90 9.88
N GLY A 173 5.22 19.26 9.36
CA GLY A 173 4.39 19.78 8.28
C GLY A 173 4.97 19.52 6.88
N SER A 174 6.11 18.89 6.77
CA SER A 174 6.68 18.50 5.47
C SER A 174 5.88 17.36 4.83
N ALA A 175 5.81 17.35 3.50
CA ALA A 175 5.15 16.27 2.77
C ALA A 175 6.10 15.09 2.59
N TYR A 176 5.74 13.94 3.17
CA TYR A 176 6.42 12.69 2.89
C TYR A 176 6.14 12.24 1.44
N PRO A 177 7.15 11.84 0.67
CA PRO A 177 6.95 11.39 -0.70
C PRO A 177 6.28 10.00 -0.75
N SER A 178 4.96 9.97 -0.49
CA SER A 178 4.12 8.76 -0.38
C SER A 178 3.76 8.13 -1.73
N ALA A 179 4.05 8.81 -2.85
CA ALA A 179 3.72 8.36 -4.19
C ALA A 179 4.97 8.45 -5.08
N ARG A 180 5.50 7.32 -5.52
CA ARG A 180 6.80 7.26 -6.22
C ARG A 180 6.73 6.36 -7.46
N ARG A 181 7.79 6.41 -8.27
CA ARG A 181 8.01 5.42 -9.33
C ARG A 181 8.53 4.12 -8.73
N VAL A 182 8.17 3.00 -9.35
CA VAL A 182 8.74 1.71 -8.98
C VAL A 182 10.25 1.74 -9.21
N PRO A 183 11.08 1.42 -8.20
CA PRO A 183 12.53 1.51 -8.32
C PRO A 183 13.07 0.48 -9.31
N GLY A 184 13.71 0.95 -10.37
CA GLY A 184 14.46 0.10 -11.28
C GLY A 184 15.74 -0.45 -10.61
N LEU A 185 16.29 -1.54 -11.17
CA LEU A 185 17.44 -2.24 -10.61
C LEU A 185 18.65 -1.31 -10.38
N THR A 186 19.02 -0.51 -11.39
CA THR A 186 20.18 0.40 -11.32
C THR A 186 20.00 1.50 -10.28
N VAL A 187 18.80 2.11 -10.23
CA VAL A 187 18.47 3.16 -9.26
C VAL A 187 18.41 2.58 -7.85
N GLY A 188 17.76 1.41 -7.69
CA GLY A 188 17.69 0.73 -6.39
C GLY A 188 19.04 0.28 -5.85
N ILE A 189 19.90 -0.30 -6.69
CA ILE A 189 21.27 -0.68 -6.30
C ILE A 189 22.10 0.55 -5.97
N GLY A 190 22.11 1.56 -6.85
CA GLY A 190 22.89 2.78 -6.65
C GLY A 190 22.48 3.51 -5.36
N HIS A 191 21.18 3.62 -5.09
CA HIS A 191 20.68 4.15 -3.82
C HIS A 191 21.14 3.28 -2.64
N ALA A 192 20.92 1.98 -2.70
CA ALA A 192 21.25 1.06 -1.61
C ALA A 192 22.75 1.05 -1.27
N LEU A 193 23.63 1.16 -2.24
CA LEU A 193 25.09 1.10 -2.03
C LEU A 193 25.68 2.45 -1.61
N LEU A 194 25.14 3.56 -2.11
CA LEU A 194 25.77 4.87 -1.97
C LEU A 194 25.11 5.76 -0.92
N TYR A 195 23.89 5.45 -0.46
CA TYR A 195 23.14 6.33 0.43
C TYR A 195 23.87 6.66 1.72
N ASP A 196 24.51 5.67 2.37
CA ASP A 196 25.15 5.84 3.67
C ASP A 196 26.46 6.69 3.58
N VAL A 197 27.15 6.67 2.42
CA VAL A 197 28.41 7.39 2.21
C VAL A 197 28.24 8.65 1.36
N TRP A 198 27.18 8.73 0.54
CA TRP A 198 26.86 9.86 -0.32
C TRP A 198 25.33 10.03 -0.46
N PRO A 199 24.67 10.62 0.56
CA PRO A 199 23.20 10.73 0.61
C PRO A 199 22.56 11.49 -0.56
N THR A 200 23.32 12.39 -1.21
CA THR A 200 22.87 13.22 -2.35
C THR A 200 23.28 12.68 -3.71
N ASN A 201 23.71 11.41 -3.80
CA ASN A 201 24.11 10.82 -5.07
C ASN A 201 22.95 10.79 -6.10
N PRO A 202 23.24 10.77 -7.41
CA PRO A 202 22.21 10.83 -8.46
C PRO A 202 21.15 9.73 -8.36
N PHE A 203 21.51 8.53 -7.94
CA PHE A 203 20.56 7.41 -7.78
C PHE A 203 19.60 7.68 -6.62
N THR A 204 20.12 8.20 -5.50
CA THR A 204 19.28 8.61 -4.36
C THR A 204 18.38 9.78 -4.72
N THR A 205 18.90 10.75 -5.45
CA THR A 205 18.13 11.88 -5.95
C THR A 205 16.98 11.41 -6.84
N VAL A 206 17.25 10.53 -7.82
CA VAL A 206 16.23 9.94 -8.68
C VAL A 206 15.24 9.06 -7.88
N TYR A 207 15.72 8.28 -6.93
CA TYR A 207 14.88 7.45 -6.06
C TYR A 207 13.95 8.27 -5.17
N LYS A 208 14.48 9.36 -4.59
CA LYS A 208 13.75 10.29 -3.74
C LYS A 208 13.07 11.41 -4.52
N ALA A 209 13.43 11.62 -5.81
CA ALA A 209 12.83 12.66 -6.63
C ALA A 209 11.32 12.49 -6.62
N GLY A 210 10.71 13.19 -5.68
CA GLY A 210 9.28 13.31 -5.54
C GLY A 210 8.76 14.00 -6.78
N SER A 211 7.88 13.35 -7.47
CA SER A 211 6.97 14.02 -8.37
C SER A 211 6.22 15.09 -7.56
N ALA A 212 5.69 16.12 -8.21
CA ALA A 212 4.88 17.16 -7.58
C ALA A 212 3.90 16.56 -6.56
N MET A 213 4.01 16.99 -5.30
CA MET A 213 3.17 16.49 -4.20
C MET A 213 1.88 17.30 -4.05
N ASP A 214 1.66 18.29 -4.93
CA ASP A 214 0.51 19.21 -4.87
C ASP A 214 -0.55 18.88 -5.94
N VAL A 215 -0.25 17.92 -6.85
CA VAL A 215 -1.11 17.60 -7.99
C VAL A 215 -1.51 16.13 -7.95
N GLN A 216 -2.81 15.87 -8.16
CA GLN A 216 -3.31 14.52 -8.37
C GLN A 216 -2.65 13.89 -9.60
N ARG A 217 -2.13 12.69 -9.48
CA ARG A 217 -1.38 12.01 -10.55
C ARG A 217 -1.31 10.51 -10.36
N GLU A 218 -0.96 9.84 -11.43
CA GLU A 218 -0.56 8.43 -11.39
C GLU A 218 0.81 8.28 -10.73
N ALA A 219 0.97 7.16 -10.02
CA ALA A 219 2.23 6.75 -9.40
C ALA A 219 2.55 5.30 -9.76
N GLY A 220 3.80 4.92 -9.63
CA GLY A 220 4.19 3.52 -9.76
C GLY A 220 3.76 2.69 -8.54
N TRP A 221 3.78 3.31 -7.36
CA TRP A 221 3.31 2.76 -6.11
C TRP A 221 2.98 3.87 -5.12
N LEU A 222 2.20 3.54 -4.11
CA LEU A 222 1.76 4.40 -3.02
C LEU A 222 2.19 3.79 -1.69
N SER A 223 2.46 4.62 -0.68
CA SER A 223 2.82 4.15 0.65
C SER A 223 1.73 3.30 1.27
N GLY A 224 2.10 2.15 1.81
CA GLY A 224 1.21 1.26 2.56
C GLY A 224 0.64 1.85 3.84
N ALA A 225 1.13 3.02 4.28
CA ALA A 225 0.62 3.68 5.48
C ALA A 225 -0.88 4.04 5.38
N CYS A 226 -1.36 4.37 4.17
CA CYS A 226 -2.79 4.60 3.92
C CYS A 226 -3.12 4.37 2.44
N LEU A 227 -3.98 3.39 2.14
CA LEU A 227 -4.40 3.01 0.80
C LEU A 227 -5.90 2.73 0.77
N LEU A 228 -6.66 3.48 -0.01
CA LEU A 228 -8.02 3.11 -0.39
C LEU A 228 -7.94 2.22 -1.64
N VAL A 229 -8.40 0.97 -1.55
CA VAL A 229 -8.17 -0.06 -2.57
C VAL A 229 -9.52 -0.60 -3.07
N ARG A 230 -9.64 -0.79 -4.40
CA ARG A 230 -10.80 -1.51 -4.95
C ARG A 230 -10.69 -3.00 -4.66
N TRP A 231 -11.78 -3.60 -4.18
CA TRP A 231 -11.86 -5.05 -3.98
C TRP A 231 -11.52 -5.83 -5.26
N GLU A 232 -12.07 -5.39 -6.40
CA GLU A 232 -11.83 -6.03 -7.70
C GLU A 232 -10.34 -5.99 -8.08
N ALA A 233 -9.69 -4.85 -7.88
CA ALA A 233 -8.27 -4.67 -8.20
C ALA A 233 -7.38 -5.53 -7.28
N PHE A 234 -7.71 -5.56 -5.99
CA PHE A 234 -6.99 -6.37 -5.00
C PHE A 234 -7.13 -7.86 -5.30
N ALA A 235 -8.34 -8.32 -5.60
CA ALA A 235 -8.61 -9.71 -5.96
C ALA A 235 -7.93 -10.11 -7.28
N ALA A 236 -7.90 -9.21 -8.29
CA ALA A 236 -7.29 -9.47 -9.59
C ALA A 236 -5.79 -9.80 -9.51
N ILE A 237 -5.11 -9.30 -8.48
CA ILE A 237 -3.68 -9.55 -8.25
C ILE A 237 -3.41 -10.58 -7.13
N GLY A 238 -4.47 -11.12 -6.51
CA GLY A 238 -4.36 -12.08 -5.41
C GLY A 238 -3.95 -11.47 -4.07
N GLY A 239 -4.19 -10.17 -3.86
CA GLY A 239 -3.84 -9.47 -2.63
C GLY A 239 -2.35 -9.15 -2.49
N PHE A 240 -1.90 -8.97 -1.26
CA PHE A 240 -0.47 -8.84 -0.96
C PHE A 240 0.27 -10.17 -1.17
N ASP A 241 1.52 -10.09 -1.61
CA ASP A 241 2.41 -11.26 -1.63
C ASP A 241 2.90 -11.55 -0.20
N GLU A 242 2.38 -12.60 0.41
CA GLU A 242 2.65 -12.97 1.80
C GLU A 242 4.11 -13.39 2.05
N ARG A 243 4.93 -13.51 0.98
CA ARG A 243 6.37 -13.76 1.10
C ARG A 243 7.14 -12.53 1.60
N TYR A 244 6.52 -11.33 1.56
CA TYR A 244 7.06 -10.13 2.21
C TYR A 244 6.56 -10.08 3.66
N PHE A 245 7.49 -10.22 4.60
CA PHE A 245 7.15 -10.08 6.01
C PHE A 245 6.86 -8.61 6.36
N MET A 246 7.72 -7.71 5.90
CA MET A 246 7.64 -6.27 6.12
C MET A 246 8.53 -5.53 5.09
N TYR A 247 8.09 -4.35 4.67
CA TYR A 247 8.70 -3.49 3.64
C TYR A 247 8.65 -4.05 2.21
N LEU A 248 8.50 -3.18 1.27
CA LEU A 248 8.36 -3.40 -0.16
C LEU A 248 7.09 -4.17 -0.59
N GLU A 249 6.27 -4.63 0.33
CA GLU A 249 4.96 -5.21 0.01
C GLU A 249 4.04 -4.20 -0.69
N ASP A 250 4.11 -2.92 -0.32
CA ASP A 250 3.38 -1.82 -0.95
C ASP A 250 3.91 -1.50 -2.36
N ILE A 251 5.24 -1.52 -2.54
CA ILE A 251 5.87 -1.37 -3.85
C ILE A 251 5.48 -2.52 -4.77
N ASP A 252 5.50 -3.75 -4.26
CA ASP A 252 5.09 -4.94 -4.99
C ASP A 252 3.61 -4.89 -5.37
N LEU A 253 2.74 -4.50 -4.42
CA LEU A 253 1.31 -4.31 -4.65
C LEU A 253 1.08 -3.32 -5.81
N GLY A 254 1.68 -2.13 -5.74
CA GLY A 254 1.56 -1.09 -6.76
C GLY A 254 2.07 -1.54 -8.13
N ASP A 255 3.19 -2.24 -8.19
CA ASP A 255 3.74 -2.79 -9.44
C ASP A 255 2.81 -3.85 -10.05
N ARG A 256 2.27 -4.78 -9.23
CA ARG A 256 1.32 -5.80 -9.69
C ARG A 256 -0.01 -5.21 -10.14
N LEU A 257 -0.53 -4.19 -9.45
CA LEU A 257 -1.70 -3.44 -9.90
C LEU A 257 -1.47 -2.82 -11.28
N THR A 258 -0.34 -2.13 -11.47
CA THR A 258 0.02 -1.52 -12.76
C THR A 258 0.12 -2.57 -13.87
N ARG A 259 0.76 -3.71 -13.62
CA ARG A 259 0.85 -4.81 -14.60
C ARG A 259 -0.49 -5.45 -14.93
N ALA A 260 -1.43 -5.44 -13.99
CA ALA A 260 -2.79 -5.91 -14.20
C ALA A 260 -3.69 -4.87 -14.92
N GLY A 261 -3.17 -3.69 -15.25
CA GLY A 261 -3.87 -2.63 -15.97
C GLY A 261 -4.62 -1.64 -15.06
N TRP A 262 -4.43 -1.72 -13.75
CA TRP A 262 -4.94 -0.78 -12.77
C TRP A 262 -3.97 0.39 -12.56
N LEU A 263 -4.48 1.53 -12.10
CA LEU A 263 -3.68 2.71 -11.77
C LEU A 263 -3.52 2.83 -10.25
N ASN A 264 -2.36 3.30 -9.82
CA ASN A 264 -2.13 3.83 -8.48
C ASN A 264 -2.25 5.35 -8.57
N VAL A 265 -3.19 5.95 -7.85
CA VAL A 265 -3.48 7.39 -7.96
C VAL A 265 -3.15 8.09 -6.66
N TYR A 266 -2.31 9.11 -6.73
CA TYR A 266 -2.02 9.99 -5.62
C TYR A 266 -3.06 11.10 -5.53
N CYS A 267 -3.66 11.28 -4.35
CA CYS A 267 -4.71 12.23 -4.05
C CYS A 267 -4.22 13.27 -3.02
N PRO A 268 -3.69 14.43 -3.45
CA PRO A 268 -3.12 15.44 -2.56
C PRO A 268 -4.17 16.21 -1.75
N SER A 269 -5.43 16.20 -2.16
CA SER A 269 -6.54 16.82 -1.40
C SER A 269 -6.90 16.03 -0.14
N SER A 270 -6.61 14.74 -0.09
CA SER A 270 -6.69 13.94 1.12
C SER A 270 -5.39 14.07 1.91
N ILE A 271 -5.49 14.45 3.18
CA ILE A 271 -4.30 14.69 4.03
C ILE A 271 -4.40 13.84 5.29
N ILE A 272 -3.31 13.14 5.58
CA ILE A 272 -3.11 12.41 6.83
C ILE A 272 -1.79 12.84 7.49
N LEU A 273 -1.74 12.70 8.80
CA LEU A 273 -0.51 12.75 9.58
C LEU A 273 -0.04 11.32 9.81
N HIS A 274 1.27 11.08 9.71
CA HIS A 274 1.86 9.78 10.01
C HIS A 274 3.15 9.99 10.80
N ASP A 275 3.13 9.62 12.05
CA ASP A 275 4.29 9.76 12.95
C ASP A 275 5.26 8.60 12.69
N GLN A 276 6.13 8.80 11.68
CA GLN A 276 7.08 7.78 11.25
C GLN A 276 8.16 7.54 12.31
N GLY A 277 8.41 6.28 12.64
CA GLY A 277 9.65 5.88 13.29
C GLY A 277 9.51 5.11 14.59
N HIS A 278 8.43 5.22 15.33
CA HIS A 278 8.35 4.58 16.66
C HIS A 278 8.48 3.04 16.63
N VAL A 279 7.87 2.38 15.65
CA VAL A 279 7.94 0.91 15.54
C VAL A 279 9.25 0.48 14.86
N ALA A 280 9.68 1.20 13.82
CA ALA A 280 10.86 0.82 13.04
C ALA A 280 12.16 0.90 13.86
N ASP A 281 12.32 1.93 14.67
CA ASP A 281 13.51 2.11 15.51
C ASP A 281 13.52 1.17 16.73
N LYS A 282 12.38 0.97 17.36
CA LYS A 282 12.22 0.06 18.50
C LYS A 282 12.54 -1.40 18.16
N PHE A 283 12.26 -1.83 16.93
CA PHE A 283 12.48 -3.20 16.47
C PHE A 283 13.55 -3.33 15.38
N SER A 284 14.53 -2.45 15.37
CA SER A 284 15.55 -2.35 14.32
C SER A 284 16.33 -3.65 14.04
N LEU A 285 16.48 -4.54 15.03
CA LEU A 285 17.12 -5.85 14.86
C LEU A 285 16.31 -6.82 13.99
N VAL A 286 14.99 -6.62 13.89
CA VAL A 286 14.08 -7.40 13.03
C VAL A 286 13.83 -6.67 11.71
N THR A 287 13.61 -5.36 11.77
CA THR A 287 13.22 -4.55 10.61
C THR A 287 14.33 -4.40 9.58
N VAL A 288 15.61 -4.27 10.01
CA VAL A 288 16.75 -4.17 9.08
C VAL A 288 16.93 -5.44 8.24
N PRO A 289 17.01 -6.66 8.82
CA PRO A 289 17.07 -7.87 8.02
C PRO A 289 15.86 -8.08 7.10
N ALA A 290 14.65 -7.78 7.58
CA ALA A 290 13.42 -7.89 6.80
C ALA A 290 13.46 -6.98 5.56
N HIS A 291 13.86 -5.71 5.73
CA HIS A 291 13.99 -4.77 4.60
C HIS A 291 14.95 -5.28 3.52
N HIS A 292 16.13 -5.79 3.90
CA HIS A 292 17.10 -6.30 2.94
C HIS A 292 16.63 -7.58 2.24
N ALA A 293 15.93 -8.47 2.98
CA ALA A 293 15.34 -9.67 2.40
C ALA A 293 14.24 -9.33 1.38
N SER A 294 13.38 -8.38 1.73
CA SER A 294 12.32 -7.87 0.87
C SER A 294 12.88 -7.18 -0.38
N ALA A 295 13.91 -6.35 -0.24
CA ALA A 295 14.58 -5.69 -1.36
C ALA A 295 15.20 -6.71 -2.35
N TYR A 296 15.84 -7.75 -1.83
CA TYR A 296 16.33 -8.84 -2.67
C TYR A 296 15.22 -9.56 -3.40
N ARG A 297 14.13 -9.93 -2.69
CA ARG A 297 12.96 -10.63 -3.26
C ARG A 297 12.35 -9.82 -4.40
N PHE A 298 12.09 -8.54 -4.17
CA PHE A 298 11.50 -7.64 -5.14
C PHE A 298 12.31 -7.60 -6.45
N GLN A 299 13.62 -7.44 -6.36
CA GLN A 299 14.48 -7.40 -7.53
C GLN A 299 14.64 -8.77 -8.20
N ARG A 300 14.74 -9.84 -7.41
CA ARG A 300 14.81 -11.22 -7.93
C ARG A 300 13.59 -11.58 -8.78
N ASP A 301 12.39 -11.27 -8.28
CA ASP A 301 11.14 -11.65 -8.93
C ASP A 301 10.87 -10.81 -10.19
N ARG A 302 11.45 -9.61 -10.29
CA ARG A 302 11.42 -8.75 -11.49
C ARG A 302 12.48 -9.10 -12.54
N HIS A 303 13.51 -9.85 -12.18
CA HIS A 303 14.61 -10.24 -13.04
C HIS A 303 14.77 -11.76 -13.04
N PRO A 304 13.76 -12.53 -13.54
CA PRO A 304 13.74 -14.00 -13.42
C PRO A 304 14.63 -14.72 -14.43
N ALA A 305 15.09 -14.05 -15.51
CA ALA A 305 15.83 -14.70 -16.58
C ALA A 305 17.11 -15.37 -16.06
N TRP A 306 17.42 -16.56 -16.56
CA TRP A 306 18.56 -17.35 -16.09
C TRP A 306 19.91 -16.62 -16.25
N TRP A 307 20.09 -15.86 -17.34
CA TRP A 307 21.31 -15.07 -17.61
C TRP A 307 21.50 -13.88 -16.65
N GLN A 308 20.46 -13.49 -15.92
CA GLN A 308 20.52 -12.47 -14.86
C GLN A 308 20.98 -13.06 -13.51
N ALA A 309 21.23 -14.37 -13.44
CA ALA A 309 21.66 -15.03 -12.20
C ALA A 309 22.90 -14.39 -11.55
N PRO A 310 23.96 -14.02 -12.28
CA PRO A 310 25.14 -13.36 -11.67
C PRO A 310 24.77 -12.03 -10.97
N VAL A 311 23.89 -11.24 -11.57
CA VAL A 311 23.42 -9.97 -10.97
C VAL A 311 22.61 -10.24 -9.68
N ARG A 312 21.73 -11.25 -9.71
CA ARG A 312 20.96 -11.65 -8.50
C ARG A 312 21.89 -12.14 -7.38
N TRP A 313 22.92 -12.91 -7.69
CA TRP A 313 23.91 -13.37 -6.71
C TRP A 313 24.71 -12.20 -6.10
N ALA A 314 25.18 -11.27 -6.93
CA ALA A 314 25.89 -10.08 -6.46
C ALA A 314 24.98 -9.22 -5.57
N LEU A 315 23.72 -9.01 -5.97
CA LEU A 315 22.74 -8.27 -5.19
C LEU A 315 22.47 -8.95 -3.85
N TRP A 316 22.25 -10.27 -3.85
CA TRP A 316 22.04 -11.04 -2.61
C TRP A 316 23.22 -10.90 -1.65
N ALA A 317 24.44 -11.09 -2.14
CA ALA A 317 25.64 -10.99 -1.32
C ALA A 317 25.83 -9.58 -0.75
N GLY A 318 25.63 -8.53 -1.57
CA GLY A 318 25.75 -7.14 -1.15
C GLY A 318 24.70 -6.76 -0.10
N LEU A 319 23.42 -7.11 -0.32
CA LEU A 319 22.34 -6.84 0.64
C LEU A 319 22.54 -7.65 1.93
N LYS A 320 22.99 -8.90 1.85
CA LYS A 320 23.27 -9.73 3.03
C LYS A 320 24.40 -9.15 3.87
N LEU A 321 25.51 -8.75 3.23
CA LEU A 321 26.63 -8.11 3.92
C LEU A 321 26.18 -6.81 4.61
N ARG A 322 25.49 -5.95 3.88
CA ARG A 322 24.97 -4.69 4.43
C ARG A 322 24.02 -4.91 5.60
N SER A 323 23.10 -5.87 5.50
CA SER A 323 22.21 -6.25 6.58
C SER A 323 22.96 -6.61 7.86
N VAL A 324 24.01 -7.46 7.74
CA VAL A 324 24.84 -7.85 8.88
C VAL A 324 25.58 -6.66 9.48
N MET A 325 26.15 -5.78 8.64
CA MET A 325 26.88 -4.59 9.10
C MET A 325 25.95 -3.63 9.86
N GLN A 326 24.80 -3.30 9.30
CA GLN A 326 23.82 -2.38 9.93
C GLN A 326 23.23 -2.96 11.21
N THR A 327 22.90 -4.26 11.23
CA THR A 327 22.38 -4.92 12.43
C THR A 327 23.40 -4.90 13.55
N ARG A 328 24.71 -5.17 13.25
CA ARG A 328 25.81 -5.09 14.24
C ARG A 328 26.01 -3.66 14.76
N ALA A 329 25.99 -2.68 13.87
CA ALA A 329 26.12 -1.27 14.26
C ALA A 329 25.01 -0.83 15.22
N LYS A 330 23.75 -1.17 14.91
CA LYS A 330 22.59 -0.85 15.78
C LYS A 330 22.68 -1.62 17.12
N ALA A 331 23.06 -2.89 17.14
CA ALA A 331 23.23 -3.66 18.37
C ALA A 331 24.35 -3.07 19.26
N HIS A 332 25.41 -2.53 18.70
CA HIS A 332 26.44 -1.81 19.44
C HIS A 332 25.91 -0.51 20.05
N ALA A 333 25.16 0.29 19.28
CA ALA A 333 24.60 1.53 19.74
C ALA A 333 23.63 1.31 20.93
N THR A 334 22.75 0.32 20.87
CA THR A 334 21.79 -0.02 21.93
C THR A 334 22.51 -0.37 23.24
N ARG A 335 23.57 -1.20 23.19
CA ARG A 335 24.34 -1.57 24.38
C ARG A 335 25.03 -0.37 25.05
N HIS A 336 25.45 0.62 24.30
CA HIS A 336 26.07 1.82 24.84
C HIS A 336 25.06 2.79 25.47
N THR A 337 23.79 2.72 25.06
CA THR A 337 22.70 3.54 25.63
C THR A 337 22.19 2.93 26.94
N GLU A 338 22.15 1.61 27.05
CA GLU A 338 21.74 0.89 28.28
C GLU A 338 22.81 0.90 29.38
N ALA A 339 24.08 1.19 29.03
CA ALA A 339 25.21 1.25 29.96
C ALA A 339 25.45 2.65 30.54
N LYS A 340 24.67 3.67 30.15
CA LYS A 340 24.68 5.02 30.72
C LYS A 340 23.44 5.30 31.56
#